data_c22e9a4689fd69f2f84038fc15274221
#
_entry.id   c22e9a4689fd69f2f84038fc15274221
#
_cell.length_a   1.000
_cell.length_b   1.000
_cell.length_c   1.000
_cell.angle_alpha   90.00
_cell.angle_beta   90.00
_cell.angle_gamma   90.00
#
_symmetry.space_group_name_H-M   'P 1'
#
loop_
_entity.id
_entity.type
_entity.pdbx_description
1 polymer ?
#
loop_
_entity_poly.entity_id
_entity_poly.type
_entity_poly.pdbx_seq_one_letter_code
_entity_poly.pdbx_strand_id
1 'polypeptide(L)'
;MAGCALTRVDPETPELTLPQALPDAQPAAGGDAVSPTASLPDPWWQMFADPQLDRVIDEGLARNTDVAVAAARVAQARAQADIVGADRLPALDVAAGASRSRQSVIRQPVQGARVTSNEYYASVGVSYELDLWGRYQHASEAARARLLASELDRETVLLSLSGDIARAYFALQAATSQLQRSSETLVNREESLRIEKIREEGGESDEFTLRRVEAEVAAARTSTQQFELEAARRANALAVLLGRSPREMLDERVAVADATMTGSVPTLPSGLPSDVLEKRPDIRAAEAELEASAGDMGVARAELFPSISLTGVFGWASLELEDLFSAPNEEWSAAGAILQPVFYGGRLRAGVRRADALRQQRRAEYARTVQTAFREVFDGLQGQNSLHAIETSATQEERALGRATELAELRYKEGDISYLELLDVRRDYYQTQINLISSHRDALTNAVDLALALGADIGDAPER
;
A
#
# COMPACT_ATOMS: atom_id res chain seq x y z
N MET A 1 -2.48 -8.03 40.78
CA MET A 1 -1.27 -7.87 39.92
C MET A 1 -0.44 -9.16 39.72
N ALA A 2 -0.44 -10.13 40.65
CA ALA A 2 0.33 -11.38 40.47
C ALA A 2 -0.24 -12.36 39.43
N GLY A 3 -1.56 -12.31 39.13
CA GLY A 3 -2.21 -13.24 38.18
C GLY A 3 -1.88 -12.96 36.70
N CYS A 4 -1.70 -11.68 36.32
CA CYS A 4 -1.37 -11.30 34.95
C CYS A 4 0.00 -11.81 34.48
N ALA A 5 0.94 -12.04 35.41
CA ALA A 5 2.26 -12.57 35.08
C ALA A 5 2.23 -14.04 34.59
N LEU A 6 1.19 -14.79 34.97
CA LEU A 6 1.04 -16.23 34.59
C LEU A 6 0.56 -16.41 33.13
N THR A 7 -0.12 -15.42 32.59
CA THR A 7 -0.76 -15.47 31.26
C THR A 7 0.00 -14.66 30.22
N ARG A 8 0.90 -13.75 30.66
CA ARG A 8 1.69 -12.89 29.77
C ARG A 8 2.55 -13.73 28.82
N VAL A 9 2.57 -13.31 27.58
CA VAL A 9 3.41 -13.86 26.51
C VAL A 9 4.19 -12.70 25.91
N ASP A 10 5.50 -12.80 25.93
CA ASP A 10 6.33 -11.81 25.28
C ASP A 10 6.34 -12.07 23.76
N PRO A 11 6.25 -11.04 22.94
CA PRO A 11 6.44 -11.18 21.49
C PRO A 11 7.91 -11.52 21.24
N GLU A 12 8.18 -12.78 20.86
CA GLU A 12 9.53 -13.19 20.44
C GLU A 12 9.70 -12.84 18.97
N THR A 13 10.41 -11.74 18.69
CA THR A 13 10.87 -11.45 17.33
C THR A 13 11.87 -12.51 16.88
N PRO A 14 11.79 -13.01 15.64
CA PRO A 14 12.77 -13.97 15.13
C PRO A 14 14.15 -13.32 15.10
N GLU A 15 15.18 -14.04 15.56
CA GLU A 15 16.57 -13.65 15.34
C GLU A 15 16.88 -13.77 13.85
N LEU A 16 16.97 -12.63 13.16
CA LEU A 16 17.40 -12.56 11.76
C LEU A 16 18.87 -12.15 11.74
N THR A 17 19.69 -12.94 11.04
CA THR A 17 21.09 -12.57 10.80
C THR A 17 21.12 -11.46 9.76
N LEU A 18 21.03 -10.21 10.20
CA LEU A 18 21.09 -9.04 9.34
C LEU A 18 22.55 -8.63 9.10
N PRO A 19 22.94 -8.18 7.90
CA PRO A 19 24.24 -7.58 7.67
C PRO A 19 24.34 -6.26 8.47
N GLN A 20 25.55 -5.95 8.96
CA GLN A 20 25.76 -4.72 9.74
C GLN A 20 25.60 -3.45 8.90
N ALA A 21 25.83 -3.53 7.60
CA ALA A 21 25.63 -2.46 6.64
C ALA A 21 25.15 -3.03 5.32
N LEU A 22 24.38 -2.22 4.59
CA LEU A 22 23.99 -2.51 3.21
C LEU A 22 25.22 -2.49 2.30
N PRO A 23 25.27 -3.27 1.21
CA PRO A 23 26.41 -3.27 0.29
C PRO A 23 26.70 -1.87 -0.24
N ASP A 24 27.97 -1.52 -0.33
CA ASP A 24 28.37 -0.32 -1.06
C ASP A 24 27.95 -0.47 -2.51
N ALA A 25 27.21 0.48 -3.03
CA ALA A 25 27.11 0.64 -4.47
C ALA A 25 28.55 0.90 -4.96
N GLN A 26 29.08 0.05 -5.84
CA GLN A 26 30.41 0.34 -6.42
C GLN A 26 30.34 1.71 -7.08
N PRO A 27 31.17 2.68 -6.69
CA PRO A 27 31.10 4.00 -7.31
C PRO A 27 31.31 3.83 -8.82
N ALA A 28 30.37 4.33 -9.61
CA ALA A 28 30.59 4.47 -11.04
C ALA A 28 31.89 5.28 -11.19
N ALA A 29 32.82 4.81 -12.03
CA ALA A 29 34.15 5.40 -12.18
C ALA A 29 34.00 6.89 -12.55
N GLY A 30 34.20 7.79 -11.57
CA GLY A 30 34.14 9.24 -11.73
C GLY A 30 33.06 10.00 -10.94
N GLY A 31 32.23 9.34 -10.15
CA GLY A 31 31.26 10.02 -9.27
C GLY A 31 31.88 10.33 -7.89
N ASP A 32 31.66 11.54 -7.37
CA ASP A 32 31.98 11.90 -6.00
C ASP A 32 31.22 10.95 -5.06
N ALA A 33 31.95 10.33 -4.11
CA ALA A 33 31.36 9.47 -3.11
C ALA A 33 30.29 10.24 -2.31
N VAL A 34 29.02 9.87 -2.46
CA VAL A 34 27.94 10.45 -1.65
C VAL A 34 28.21 10.07 -0.20
N SER A 35 28.29 11.07 0.68
CA SER A 35 28.55 10.84 2.11
C SER A 35 27.47 9.93 2.70
N PRO A 36 27.82 8.92 3.52
CA PRO A 36 26.85 7.99 4.11
C PRO A 36 25.87 8.63 5.10
N THR A 37 25.95 9.93 5.31
CA THR A 37 25.06 10.71 6.19
C THR A 37 24.00 11.52 5.42
N ALA A 38 23.90 11.40 4.09
CA ALA A 38 22.88 12.10 3.33
C ALA A 38 21.52 11.42 3.59
N SER A 39 20.63 12.07 4.34
CA SER A 39 19.23 11.69 4.45
C SER A 39 18.51 12.01 3.12
N LEU A 40 17.52 11.19 2.76
CA LEU A 40 16.61 11.54 1.68
C LEU A 40 15.92 12.87 1.99
N PRO A 41 15.56 13.68 0.97
CA PRO A 41 14.70 14.83 1.17
C PRO A 41 13.37 14.41 1.80
N ASP A 42 12.73 15.34 2.48
CA ASP A 42 11.40 15.18 3.04
C ASP A 42 10.51 16.31 2.47
N PRO A 43 9.54 15.96 1.61
CA PRO A 43 9.19 14.64 1.09
C PRO A 43 10.18 14.10 0.02
N TRP A 44 10.28 12.76 -0.08
CA TRP A 44 11.30 12.05 -0.86
C TRP A 44 11.32 12.39 -2.36
N TRP A 45 10.18 12.66 -2.99
CA TRP A 45 10.09 12.92 -4.44
C TRP A 45 10.72 14.25 -4.87
N GLN A 46 11.00 15.17 -3.93
CA GLN A 46 11.74 16.40 -4.22
C GLN A 46 13.16 16.13 -4.73
N MET A 47 13.69 14.92 -4.54
CA MET A 47 15.00 14.54 -5.11
C MET A 47 15.04 14.60 -6.64
N PHE A 48 13.88 14.53 -7.33
CA PHE A 48 13.80 14.63 -8.79
C PHE A 48 13.77 16.09 -9.29
N ALA A 49 13.59 17.06 -8.41
CA ALA A 49 13.50 18.50 -8.71
C ALA A 49 12.48 18.79 -9.85
N ASP A 50 11.36 18.08 -9.90
CA ASP A 50 10.29 18.22 -10.88
C ASP A 50 9.01 18.77 -10.21
N PRO A 51 8.71 20.08 -10.37
CA PRO A 51 7.52 20.69 -9.76
C PRO A 51 6.19 20.15 -10.31
N GLN A 52 6.18 19.45 -11.44
CA GLN A 52 4.98 18.82 -11.96
C GLN A 52 4.76 17.48 -11.26
N LEU A 53 5.81 16.71 -11.02
CA LEU A 53 5.77 15.49 -10.21
C LEU A 53 5.25 15.80 -8.80
N ASP A 54 5.76 16.86 -8.16
CA ASP A 54 5.31 17.27 -6.82
C ASP A 54 3.80 17.48 -6.79
N ARG A 55 3.27 18.27 -7.73
CA ARG A 55 1.81 18.56 -7.80
C ARG A 55 0.96 17.33 -8.07
N VAL A 56 1.46 16.40 -8.89
CA VAL A 56 0.71 15.18 -9.25
C VAL A 56 0.68 14.23 -8.05
N ILE A 57 1.77 14.11 -7.30
CA ILE A 57 1.78 13.30 -6.07
C ILE A 57 0.84 13.91 -5.02
N ASP A 58 0.91 15.21 -4.78
CA ASP A 58 0.04 15.90 -3.82
C ASP A 58 -1.44 15.75 -4.20
N GLU A 59 -1.81 15.86 -5.49
CA GLU A 59 -3.18 15.62 -5.97
C GLU A 59 -3.62 14.19 -5.63
N GLY A 60 -2.77 13.20 -5.91
CA GLY A 60 -3.10 11.80 -5.68
C GLY A 60 -3.24 11.47 -4.19
N LEU A 61 -2.30 11.90 -3.35
CA LEU A 61 -2.38 11.69 -1.90
C LEU A 61 -3.63 12.33 -1.28
N ALA A 62 -4.08 13.47 -1.84
CA ALA A 62 -5.28 14.16 -1.36
C ALA A 62 -6.60 13.52 -1.83
N ARG A 63 -6.65 12.86 -2.98
CA ARG A 63 -7.91 12.47 -3.64
C ARG A 63 -8.07 10.96 -3.86
N ASN A 64 -7.00 10.18 -3.74
CA ASN A 64 -7.04 8.75 -4.02
C ASN A 64 -7.98 7.99 -3.07
N THR A 65 -8.76 7.08 -3.63
CA THR A 65 -9.75 6.29 -2.88
C THR A 65 -9.12 5.26 -1.95
N ASP A 66 -7.93 4.73 -2.25
CA ASP A 66 -7.24 3.77 -1.40
C ASP A 66 -6.77 4.41 -0.10
N VAL A 67 -6.39 5.70 -0.14
CA VAL A 67 -6.09 6.49 1.06
C VAL A 67 -7.33 6.63 1.93
N ALA A 68 -8.49 6.94 1.33
CA ALA A 68 -9.75 7.02 2.07
C ALA A 68 -10.15 5.66 2.69
N VAL A 69 -9.93 4.54 1.98
CA VAL A 69 -10.15 3.19 2.50
C VAL A 69 -9.21 2.91 3.68
N ALA A 70 -7.94 3.26 3.57
CA ALA A 70 -6.96 3.06 4.65
C ALA A 70 -7.34 3.90 5.89
N ALA A 71 -7.74 5.15 5.72
CA ALA A 71 -8.23 6.00 6.81
C ALA A 71 -9.47 5.42 7.51
N ALA A 72 -10.41 4.87 6.75
CA ALA A 72 -11.59 4.21 7.29
C ALA A 72 -11.23 2.93 8.08
N ARG A 73 -10.21 2.18 7.66
CA ARG A 73 -9.69 1.01 8.42
C ARG A 73 -9.09 1.42 9.75
N VAL A 74 -8.34 2.53 9.80
CA VAL A 74 -7.83 3.09 11.06
C VAL A 74 -8.98 3.47 11.99
N ALA A 75 -10.00 4.16 11.48
CA ALA A 75 -11.19 4.51 12.27
C ALA A 75 -11.93 3.27 12.81
N GLN A 76 -12.04 2.21 11.99
CA GLN A 76 -12.60 0.92 12.39
C GLN A 76 -11.76 0.25 13.50
N ALA A 77 -10.43 0.21 13.34
CA ALA A 77 -9.53 -0.39 14.33
C ALA A 77 -9.58 0.39 15.67
N ARG A 78 -9.69 1.73 15.61
CA ARG A 78 -9.86 2.59 16.79
C ARG A 78 -11.15 2.29 17.52
N ALA A 79 -12.27 2.24 16.82
CA ALA A 79 -13.55 1.87 17.40
C ALA A 79 -13.53 0.45 18.00
N GLN A 80 -12.83 -0.50 17.38
CA GLN A 80 -12.65 -1.84 17.91
C GLN A 80 -11.80 -1.84 19.19
N ALA A 81 -10.76 -1.04 19.27
CA ALA A 81 -9.96 -0.88 20.48
C ALA A 81 -10.78 -0.27 21.63
N ASP A 82 -11.65 0.69 21.32
CA ASP A 82 -12.57 1.29 22.29
C ASP A 82 -13.60 0.26 22.81
N ILE A 83 -14.19 -0.55 21.91
CA ILE A 83 -15.13 -1.62 22.27
C ILE A 83 -14.47 -2.61 23.23
N VAL A 84 -13.30 -3.14 22.85
CA VAL A 84 -12.56 -4.10 23.68
C VAL A 84 -12.07 -3.45 24.99
N GLY A 85 -11.71 -2.17 24.94
CA GLY A 85 -11.34 -1.40 26.12
C GLY A 85 -12.49 -1.23 27.11
N ALA A 86 -13.73 -1.09 26.63
CA ALA A 86 -14.94 -0.96 27.43
C ALA A 86 -15.28 -2.24 28.22
N ASP A 87 -14.90 -3.42 27.75
CA ASP A 87 -15.09 -4.70 28.47
C ASP A 87 -14.35 -4.75 29.81
N ARG A 88 -13.43 -3.83 30.08
CA ARG A 88 -12.74 -3.66 31.38
C ARG A 88 -13.57 -2.89 32.41
N LEU A 89 -14.67 -2.30 32.00
CA LEU A 89 -15.54 -1.48 32.83
C LEU A 89 -16.82 -2.27 33.20
N PRO A 90 -17.49 -1.94 34.32
CA PRO A 90 -18.80 -2.47 34.59
C PRO A 90 -19.82 -2.11 33.53
N ALA A 91 -20.66 -3.06 33.12
CA ALA A 91 -21.83 -2.79 32.31
C ALA A 91 -23.02 -2.41 33.20
N LEU A 92 -23.80 -1.42 32.77
CA LEU A 92 -25.01 -0.92 33.40
C LEU A 92 -26.18 -1.05 32.44
N ASP A 93 -27.17 -1.83 32.80
CA ASP A 93 -28.36 -2.09 32.01
C ASP A 93 -29.63 -1.64 32.74
N VAL A 94 -30.57 -1.11 31.97
CA VAL A 94 -31.93 -0.84 32.47
C VAL A 94 -32.89 -1.80 31.77
N ALA A 95 -33.66 -2.50 32.54
CA ALA A 95 -34.62 -3.45 32.03
C ALA A 95 -36.04 -3.14 32.59
N ALA A 96 -37.04 -3.20 31.72
CA ALA A 96 -38.44 -3.13 32.14
C ALA A 96 -39.24 -4.15 31.31
N GLY A 97 -40.20 -4.79 31.94
CA GLY A 97 -40.99 -5.79 31.26
C GLY A 97 -42.35 -6.01 31.88
N ALA A 98 -43.23 -6.59 31.09
CA ALA A 98 -44.56 -7.05 31.53
C ALA A 98 -44.77 -8.47 30.98
N SER A 99 -45.15 -9.38 31.84
CA SER A 99 -45.49 -10.74 31.44
C SER A 99 -46.84 -11.15 32.00
N ARG A 100 -47.57 -11.99 31.28
CA ARG A 100 -48.76 -12.67 31.77
C ARG A 100 -48.61 -14.15 31.48
N SER A 101 -48.55 -14.93 32.53
CA SER A 101 -48.35 -16.36 32.43
C SER A 101 -49.49 -17.13 33.08
N ARG A 102 -49.82 -18.32 32.54
CA ARG A 102 -50.74 -19.28 33.15
C ARG A 102 -49.97 -20.57 33.40
N GLN A 103 -49.84 -20.91 34.68
CA GLN A 103 -49.20 -22.16 35.08
C GLN A 103 -50.21 -23.31 35.14
N SER A 104 -49.77 -24.51 34.77
CA SER A 104 -50.61 -25.73 34.90
C SER A 104 -50.86 -26.07 36.36
N VAL A 105 -52.11 -26.38 36.68
CA VAL A 105 -52.54 -26.78 38.05
C VAL A 105 -51.79 -28.02 38.60
N ILE A 106 -51.26 -28.86 37.69
CA ILE A 106 -50.46 -30.05 38.05
C ILE A 106 -49.10 -29.67 38.67
N ARG A 107 -48.57 -28.50 38.34
CA ARG A 107 -47.29 -28.01 38.87
C ARG A 107 -47.41 -27.21 40.19
N GLN A 108 -48.63 -26.86 40.56
CA GLN A 108 -48.88 -26.13 41.83
C GLN A 108 -49.97 -26.88 42.67
N PRO A 109 -49.56 -27.78 43.53
CA PRO A 109 -50.51 -28.55 44.37
C PRO A 109 -51.12 -27.77 45.54
N VAL A 110 -50.90 -26.45 45.64
CA VAL A 110 -51.45 -25.61 46.72
C VAL A 110 -52.85 -25.09 46.34
N GLN A 111 -53.82 -25.44 47.12
CA GLN A 111 -55.22 -24.96 47.01
C GLN A 111 -55.25 -23.42 47.16
N GLY A 112 -55.80 -22.72 46.14
CA GLY A 112 -55.94 -21.26 46.13
C GLY A 112 -54.86 -20.49 45.36
N ALA A 113 -53.87 -21.20 44.79
CA ALA A 113 -52.86 -20.52 43.94
C ALA A 113 -53.46 -19.92 42.70
N ARG A 114 -53.06 -18.68 42.32
CA ARG A 114 -53.45 -18.05 41.10
C ARG A 114 -52.88 -18.79 39.91
N VAL A 115 -53.68 -19.39 39.05
CA VAL A 115 -53.25 -20.11 37.85
C VAL A 115 -52.77 -19.14 36.75
N THR A 116 -53.25 -17.93 36.75
CA THR A 116 -52.86 -16.84 35.86
C THR A 116 -52.26 -15.69 36.68
N SER A 117 -51.07 -15.26 36.42
CA SER A 117 -50.40 -14.12 37.06
C SER A 117 -49.89 -13.13 36.02
N ASN A 118 -49.98 -11.89 36.31
CA ASN A 118 -49.25 -10.84 35.64
C ASN A 118 -47.95 -10.63 36.43
N GLU A 119 -46.92 -10.13 35.79
CA GLU A 119 -45.68 -9.68 36.39
C GLU A 119 -45.21 -8.44 35.64
N TYR A 120 -44.98 -7.40 36.38
CA TYR A 120 -44.41 -6.14 35.88
C TYR A 120 -43.13 -5.91 36.63
N TYR A 121 -42.06 -5.54 35.94
CA TYR A 121 -40.79 -5.20 36.58
C TYR A 121 -40.10 -4.02 35.91
N ALA A 122 -39.31 -3.30 36.69
CA ALA A 122 -38.39 -2.26 36.22
C ALA A 122 -37.13 -2.32 37.10
N SER A 123 -35.98 -2.48 36.51
CA SER A 123 -34.73 -2.67 37.25
C SER A 123 -33.54 -2.02 36.56
N VAL A 124 -32.52 -1.70 37.36
CA VAL A 124 -31.18 -1.33 36.93
C VAL A 124 -30.23 -2.44 37.36
N GLY A 125 -29.53 -3.00 36.41
CA GLY A 125 -28.53 -4.06 36.61
C GLY A 125 -27.12 -3.55 36.38
N VAL A 126 -26.18 -4.00 37.22
CA VAL A 126 -24.75 -3.83 37.01
C VAL A 126 -24.11 -5.20 36.94
N SER A 127 -23.23 -5.37 35.95
CA SER A 127 -22.43 -6.58 35.80
C SER A 127 -20.94 -6.22 35.59
N TYR A 128 -20.06 -6.96 36.26
CA TYR A 128 -18.63 -6.75 36.18
C TYR A 128 -17.87 -8.06 36.35
N GLU A 129 -16.90 -8.34 35.47
CA GLU A 129 -15.97 -9.45 35.62
C GLU A 129 -14.62 -8.95 36.12
N LEU A 130 -14.12 -9.50 37.21
CA LEU A 130 -12.84 -9.15 37.80
C LEU A 130 -11.71 -9.74 36.93
N ASP A 131 -10.88 -8.88 36.34
CA ASP A 131 -9.77 -9.30 35.47
C ASP A 131 -8.51 -9.67 36.27
N LEU A 132 -8.57 -10.77 37.03
CA LEU A 132 -7.45 -11.23 37.84
C LEU A 132 -6.34 -11.90 37.04
N TRP A 133 -6.69 -12.46 35.89
CA TRP A 133 -5.77 -13.20 35.01
C TRP A 133 -5.37 -12.43 33.79
N GLY A 134 -5.83 -11.21 33.65
CA GLY A 134 -5.47 -10.31 32.54
C GLY A 134 -6.17 -10.62 31.22
N ARG A 135 -7.30 -11.32 31.20
CA ARG A 135 -8.03 -11.64 29.96
C ARG A 135 -8.42 -10.39 29.20
N TYR A 136 -9.06 -9.45 29.87
CA TYR A 136 -9.47 -8.17 29.25
C TYR A 136 -8.30 -7.23 29.02
N GLN A 137 -7.29 -7.28 29.91
CA GLN A 137 -6.08 -6.51 29.72
C GLN A 137 -5.35 -6.94 28.43
N HIS A 138 -5.09 -8.24 28.24
CA HIS A 138 -4.44 -8.77 27.05
C HIS A 138 -5.27 -8.56 25.79
N ALA A 139 -6.59 -8.65 25.86
CA ALA A 139 -7.47 -8.32 24.76
C ALA A 139 -7.34 -6.84 24.34
N SER A 140 -7.31 -5.92 25.32
CA SER A 140 -7.12 -4.48 25.09
C SER A 140 -5.73 -4.16 24.53
N GLU A 141 -4.67 -4.82 25.04
CA GLU A 141 -3.31 -4.70 24.50
C GLU A 141 -3.26 -5.17 23.04
N ALA A 142 -3.84 -6.34 22.72
CA ALA A 142 -3.93 -6.85 21.36
C ALA A 142 -4.70 -5.91 20.42
N ALA A 143 -5.82 -5.34 20.88
CA ALA A 143 -6.62 -4.42 20.09
C ALA A 143 -5.87 -3.10 19.81
N ARG A 144 -5.10 -2.58 20.77
CA ARG A 144 -4.24 -1.39 20.58
C ARG A 144 -3.08 -1.65 19.63
N ALA A 145 -2.45 -2.82 19.71
CA ALA A 145 -1.41 -3.21 18.79
C ALA A 145 -1.94 -3.33 17.35
N ARG A 146 -3.18 -3.84 17.16
CA ARG A 146 -3.84 -3.83 15.83
C ARG A 146 -4.21 -2.43 15.36
N LEU A 147 -4.58 -1.52 16.25
CA LEU A 147 -4.78 -0.12 15.88
C LEU A 147 -3.47 0.49 15.37
N LEU A 148 -2.36 0.30 16.08
CA LEU A 148 -1.04 0.73 15.64
C LEU A 148 -0.66 0.11 14.30
N ALA A 149 -0.88 -1.19 14.11
CA ALA A 149 -0.65 -1.85 12.82
C ALA A 149 -1.45 -1.20 11.69
N SER A 150 -2.73 -0.88 11.93
CA SER A 150 -3.59 -0.22 10.94
C SER A 150 -3.15 1.23 10.62
N GLU A 151 -2.60 1.96 11.59
CA GLU A 151 -2.03 3.29 11.38
C GLU A 151 -0.77 3.22 10.51
N LEU A 152 0.11 2.24 10.77
CA LEU A 152 1.31 1.98 9.98
C LEU A 152 1.00 1.42 8.57
N ASP A 153 -0.05 0.61 8.44
CA ASP A 153 -0.56 0.17 7.14
C ASP A 153 -1.04 1.37 6.30
N ARG A 154 -1.67 2.38 6.93
CA ARG A 154 -2.05 3.62 6.25
C ARG A 154 -0.82 4.38 5.76
N GLU A 155 0.23 4.48 6.56
CA GLU A 155 1.51 5.09 6.14
C GLU A 155 2.11 4.33 4.95
N THR A 156 2.07 2.99 4.99
CA THR A 156 2.52 2.12 3.89
C THR A 156 1.72 2.38 2.61
N VAL A 157 0.39 2.56 2.70
CA VAL A 157 -0.46 2.89 1.55
C VAL A 157 -0.08 4.24 0.97
N LEU A 158 0.13 5.27 1.79
CA LEU A 158 0.54 6.60 1.33
C LEU A 158 1.90 6.56 0.63
N LEU A 159 2.88 5.87 1.22
CA LEU A 159 4.21 5.71 0.65
C LEU A 159 4.16 4.94 -0.68
N SER A 160 3.45 3.82 -0.72
CA SER A 160 3.30 3.02 -1.95
C SER A 160 2.59 3.81 -3.06
N LEU A 161 1.53 4.55 -2.72
CA LEU A 161 0.78 5.38 -3.68
C LEU A 161 1.66 6.49 -4.27
N SER A 162 2.47 7.17 -3.44
CA SER A 162 3.40 8.19 -3.93
C SER A 162 4.38 7.61 -4.96
N GLY A 163 4.88 6.40 -4.69
CA GLY A 163 5.73 5.67 -5.64
C GLY A 163 5.01 5.22 -6.91
N ASP A 164 3.77 4.71 -6.78
CA ASP A 164 2.97 4.31 -7.94
C ASP A 164 2.67 5.51 -8.87
N ILE A 165 2.36 6.67 -8.28
CA ILE A 165 2.14 7.92 -9.01
C ILE A 165 3.42 8.34 -9.73
N ALA A 166 4.58 8.33 -9.04
CA ALA A 166 5.86 8.69 -9.64
C ALA A 166 6.22 7.77 -10.82
N ARG A 167 6.08 6.45 -10.65
CA ARG A 167 6.29 5.47 -11.73
C ARG A 167 5.35 5.70 -12.91
N ALA A 168 4.07 5.93 -12.64
CA ALA A 168 3.07 6.20 -13.69
C ALA A 168 3.34 7.53 -14.40
N TYR A 169 3.81 8.55 -13.69
CA TYR A 169 4.22 9.83 -14.24
C TYR A 169 5.41 9.67 -15.19
N PHE A 170 6.49 9.02 -14.79
CA PHE A 170 7.66 8.77 -15.66
C PHE A 170 7.32 7.86 -16.84
N ALA A 171 6.42 6.90 -16.66
CA ALA A 171 5.92 6.06 -17.76
C ALA A 171 5.11 6.88 -18.78
N LEU A 172 4.30 7.84 -18.35
CA LEU A 172 3.56 8.75 -19.22
C LEU A 172 4.53 9.71 -19.95
N GLN A 173 5.51 10.25 -19.24
CA GLN A 173 6.54 11.13 -19.82
C GLN A 173 7.32 10.40 -20.91
N ALA A 174 7.76 9.17 -20.66
CA ALA A 174 8.44 8.34 -21.65
C ALA A 174 7.55 8.05 -22.88
N ALA A 175 6.29 7.64 -22.66
CA ALA A 175 5.35 7.38 -23.76
C ALA A 175 5.07 8.63 -24.61
N THR A 176 4.98 9.80 -23.99
CA THR A 176 4.80 11.08 -24.68
C THR A 176 6.04 11.46 -25.50
N SER A 177 7.25 11.25 -24.94
CA SER A 177 8.53 11.46 -25.65
C SER A 177 8.66 10.52 -26.86
N GLN A 178 8.30 9.25 -26.70
CA GLN A 178 8.31 8.26 -27.79
C GLN A 178 7.30 8.62 -28.88
N LEU A 179 6.10 9.07 -28.50
CA LEU A 179 5.10 9.57 -29.45
C LEU A 179 5.62 10.78 -30.25
N GLN A 180 6.24 11.74 -29.57
CA GLN A 180 6.84 12.92 -30.24
C GLN A 180 7.89 12.49 -31.25
N ARG A 181 8.85 11.64 -30.85
CA ARG A 181 9.92 11.15 -31.78
C ARG A 181 9.35 10.36 -32.95
N SER A 182 8.32 9.54 -32.70
CA SER A 182 7.65 8.79 -33.76
C SER A 182 6.91 9.72 -34.74
N SER A 183 6.26 10.77 -34.25
CA SER A 183 5.57 11.77 -35.06
C SER A 183 6.55 12.57 -35.93
N GLU A 184 7.67 13.02 -35.35
CA GLU A 184 8.75 13.68 -36.09
C GLU A 184 9.29 12.77 -37.20
N THR A 185 9.51 11.49 -36.89
CA THR A 185 9.96 10.48 -37.87
C THR A 185 8.95 10.26 -38.97
N LEU A 186 7.66 10.19 -38.68
CA LEU A 186 6.58 10.05 -39.66
C LEU A 186 6.59 11.24 -40.64
N VAL A 187 6.66 12.48 -40.15
CA VAL A 187 6.73 13.69 -41.00
C VAL A 187 7.94 13.64 -41.92
N ASN A 188 9.12 13.26 -41.42
CA ASN A 188 10.34 13.16 -42.25
C ASN A 188 10.23 12.07 -43.32
N ARG A 189 9.57 10.92 -43.01
CA ARG A 189 9.36 9.85 -43.98
C ARG A 189 8.29 10.21 -45.04
N GLU A 190 7.25 10.93 -44.67
CA GLU A 190 6.24 11.44 -45.62
C GLU A 190 6.87 12.45 -46.59
N GLU A 191 7.78 13.32 -46.15
CA GLU A 191 8.53 14.21 -47.04
C GLU A 191 9.49 13.44 -47.95
N SER A 192 10.16 12.41 -47.43
CA SER A 192 11.00 11.53 -48.28
C SER A 192 10.18 10.82 -49.35
N LEU A 193 8.97 10.37 -49.04
CA LEU A 193 8.06 9.76 -50.00
C LEU A 193 7.64 10.77 -51.08
N ARG A 194 7.34 12.01 -50.67
CA ARG A 194 7.00 13.07 -51.64
C ARG A 194 8.11 13.30 -52.63
N ILE A 195 9.36 13.38 -52.16
CA ILE A 195 10.54 13.57 -53.02
C ILE A 195 10.75 12.37 -53.96
N GLU A 196 10.62 11.12 -53.42
CA GLU A 196 10.85 9.91 -54.18
C GLU A 196 9.82 9.72 -55.33
N LYS A 197 8.56 10.11 -55.10
CA LYS A 197 7.52 10.13 -56.15
C LYS A 197 7.90 11.04 -57.32
N ILE A 198 8.42 12.24 -57.04
CA ILE A 198 8.87 13.19 -58.09
C ILE A 198 10.05 12.61 -58.88
N ARG A 199 10.99 11.93 -58.23
CA ARG A 199 12.15 11.30 -58.87
C ARG A 199 11.77 10.11 -59.75
N GLU A 200 10.81 9.28 -59.29
CA GLU A 200 10.30 8.15 -60.06
C GLU A 200 9.54 8.66 -61.30
N GLU A 201 8.63 9.64 -61.14
CA GLU A 201 7.93 10.29 -62.25
C GLU A 201 8.92 10.97 -63.26
N GLY A 202 10.05 11.47 -62.79
CA GLY A 202 11.14 12.02 -63.59
C GLY A 202 12.06 10.97 -64.24
N GLY A 203 11.90 9.71 -63.91
CA GLY A 203 12.74 8.61 -64.36
C GLY A 203 14.13 8.54 -63.69
N GLU A 204 14.32 9.25 -62.59
CA GLU A 204 15.55 9.26 -61.77
C GLU A 204 15.59 8.19 -60.69
N SER A 205 14.47 7.49 -60.44
CA SER A 205 14.33 6.39 -59.50
C SER A 205 13.47 5.29 -60.09
N ASP A 206 13.49 4.10 -59.45
CA ASP A 206 12.72 2.93 -59.87
C ASP A 206 11.52 2.66 -58.94
N GLU A 207 10.53 1.91 -59.48
CA GLU A 207 9.33 1.54 -58.74
C GLU A 207 9.64 0.74 -57.47
N PHE A 208 10.71 -0.06 -57.45
CA PHE A 208 11.08 -0.85 -56.25
C PHE A 208 11.44 0.08 -55.08
N THR A 209 12.24 1.12 -55.34
CA THR A 209 12.62 2.12 -54.36
C THR A 209 11.38 2.87 -53.85
N LEU A 210 10.50 3.32 -54.73
CA LEU A 210 9.25 3.98 -54.36
C LEU A 210 8.38 3.11 -53.45
N ARG A 211 8.15 1.81 -53.78
CA ARG A 211 7.39 0.89 -52.96
C ARG A 211 7.99 0.67 -51.59
N ARG A 212 9.30 0.66 -51.46
CA ARG A 212 9.97 0.58 -50.17
C ARG A 212 9.74 1.82 -49.31
N VAL A 213 9.83 3.01 -49.90
CA VAL A 213 9.54 4.26 -49.18
C VAL A 213 8.08 4.32 -48.72
N GLU A 214 7.14 3.87 -49.54
CA GLU A 214 5.73 3.75 -49.18
C GLU A 214 5.52 2.79 -47.98
N ALA A 215 6.20 1.64 -47.97
CA ALA A 215 6.17 0.69 -46.87
C ALA A 215 6.72 1.30 -45.56
N GLU A 216 7.81 2.08 -45.63
CA GLU A 216 8.39 2.76 -44.50
C GLU A 216 7.46 3.83 -43.89
N VAL A 217 6.75 4.60 -44.73
CA VAL A 217 5.74 5.55 -44.24
C VAL A 217 4.60 4.83 -43.56
N ALA A 218 4.13 3.70 -44.12
CA ALA A 218 3.07 2.91 -43.50
C ALA A 218 3.51 2.33 -42.15
N ALA A 219 4.74 1.85 -42.04
CA ALA A 219 5.34 1.36 -40.79
C ALA A 219 5.46 2.49 -39.76
N ALA A 220 5.96 3.68 -40.14
CA ALA A 220 6.06 4.82 -39.23
C ALA A 220 4.69 5.28 -38.74
N ARG A 221 3.68 5.32 -39.61
CA ARG A 221 2.30 5.65 -39.22
C ARG A 221 1.73 4.64 -38.22
N THR A 222 1.95 3.35 -38.43
CA THR A 222 1.56 2.29 -37.48
C THR A 222 2.24 2.50 -36.14
N SER A 223 3.55 2.76 -36.11
CA SER A 223 4.31 3.02 -34.89
C SER A 223 3.78 4.24 -34.14
N THR A 224 3.51 5.34 -34.83
CA THR A 224 2.95 6.57 -34.22
C THR A 224 1.60 6.30 -33.57
N GLN A 225 0.70 5.56 -34.25
CA GLN A 225 -0.59 5.17 -33.68
C GLN A 225 -0.45 4.26 -32.44
N GLN A 226 0.54 3.38 -32.42
CA GLN A 226 0.84 2.55 -31.26
C GLN A 226 1.29 3.38 -30.06
N PHE A 227 2.21 4.34 -30.25
CA PHE A 227 2.65 5.23 -29.20
C PHE A 227 1.56 6.20 -28.73
N GLU A 228 0.69 6.66 -29.64
CA GLU A 228 -0.48 7.46 -29.26
C GLU A 228 -1.42 6.68 -28.34
N LEU A 229 -1.71 5.43 -28.69
CA LEU A 229 -2.53 4.54 -27.84
C LEU A 229 -1.86 4.28 -26.49
N GLU A 230 -0.53 4.07 -26.46
CA GLU A 230 0.21 3.83 -25.23
C GLU A 230 0.21 5.07 -24.33
N ALA A 231 0.49 6.25 -24.86
CA ALA A 231 0.43 7.50 -24.12
C ALA A 231 -0.96 7.75 -23.51
N ALA A 232 -2.03 7.48 -24.30
CA ALA A 232 -3.40 7.59 -23.81
C ALA A 232 -3.68 6.61 -22.65
N ARG A 233 -3.21 5.36 -22.74
CA ARG A 233 -3.35 4.37 -21.67
C ARG A 233 -2.62 4.77 -20.39
N ARG A 234 -1.38 5.30 -20.53
CA ARG A 234 -0.59 5.78 -19.39
C ARG A 234 -1.23 6.99 -18.71
N ALA A 235 -1.77 7.93 -19.50
CA ALA A 235 -2.52 9.06 -18.98
C ALA A 235 -3.77 8.62 -18.18
N ASN A 236 -4.52 7.64 -18.71
CA ASN A 236 -5.68 7.09 -18.01
C ASN A 236 -5.29 6.35 -16.72
N ALA A 237 -4.20 5.58 -16.73
CA ALA A 237 -3.71 4.88 -15.54
C ALA A 237 -3.29 5.88 -14.46
N LEU A 238 -2.57 6.93 -14.82
CA LEU A 238 -2.20 8.00 -13.89
C LEU A 238 -3.44 8.71 -13.34
N ALA A 239 -4.44 9.03 -14.17
CA ALA A 239 -5.68 9.68 -13.73
C ALA A 239 -6.43 8.88 -12.66
N VAL A 240 -6.41 7.53 -12.72
CA VAL A 240 -6.98 6.67 -11.69
C VAL A 240 -6.22 6.81 -10.37
N LEU A 241 -4.88 6.80 -10.41
CA LEU A 241 -4.05 6.99 -9.21
C LEU A 241 -4.27 8.36 -8.57
N LEU A 242 -4.55 9.38 -9.39
CA LEU A 242 -4.90 10.73 -8.90
C LEU A 242 -6.30 10.82 -8.29
N GLY A 243 -7.09 9.76 -8.32
CA GLY A 243 -8.46 9.76 -7.83
C GLY A 243 -9.41 10.62 -8.67
N ARG A 244 -9.10 10.86 -9.96
CA ARG A 244 -9.96 11.62 -10.86
C ARG A 244 -11.23 10.86 -11.20
N SER A 245 -12.36 11.57 -11.19
CA SER A 245 -13.64 10.98 -11.58
C SER A 245 -13.67 10.62 -13.06
N PRO A 246 -14.51 9.66 -13.51
CA PRO A 246 -14.67 9.32 -14.93
C PRO A 246 -14.97 10.53 -15.83
N ARG A 247 -15.66 11.55 -15.30
CA ARG A 247 -15.95 12.79 -16.04
C ARG A 247 -14.69 13.62 -16.24
N GLU A 248 -13.92 13.85 -15.17
CA GLU A 248 -12.63 14.56 -15.25
C GLU A 248 -11.66 13.88 -16.22
N MET A 249 -11.65 12.54 -16.24
CA MET A 249 -10.81 11.77 -17.19
C MET A 249 -11.19 11.99 -18.66
N LEU A 250 -12.45 12.30 -18.94
CA LEU A 250 -12.92 12.61 -20.30
C LEU A 250 -12.69 14.07 -20.67
N ASP A 251 -12.89 14.97 -19.73
CA ASP A 251 -12.84 16.42 -19.96
C ASP A 251 -11.39 16.95 -19.93
N GLU A 252 -10.53 16.39 -19.07
CA GLU A 252 -9.15 16.83 -18.87
C GLU A 252 -8.16 15.64 -18.85
N ARG A 253 -7.52 15.41 -20.00
CA ARG A 253 -6.44 14.42 -20.03
C ARG A 253 -5.26 14.88 -19.19
N VAL A 254 -4.69 13.97 -18.40
CA VAL A 254 -3.42 14.22 -17.73
C VAL A 254 -2.35 14.40 -18.81
N ALA A 255 -1.75 15.58 -18.87
CA ALA A 255 -0.67 15.89 -19.78
C ALA A 255 0.62 16.15 -19.00
N VAL A 256 1.73 15.70 -19.52
CA VAL A 256 3.06 16.07 -19.04
C VAL A 256 3.53 17.28 -19.83
N ALA A 257 3.90 18.36 -19.13
CA ALA A 257 4.25 19.63 -19.76
C ALA A 257 5.55 19.55 -20.55
N ASP A 258 6.49 18.73 -20.11
CA ASP A 258 7.77 18.51 -20.79
C ASP A 258 7.85 17.06 -21.28
N ALA A 259 7.74 16.89 -22.59
CA ALA A 259 7.93 15.61 -23.24
C ALA A 259 9.43 15.23 -23.38
N THR A 260 10.34 16.17 -23.10
CA THR A 260 11.78 15.88 -23.11
C THR A 260 12.17 15.32 -21.74
N MET A 261 12.53 14.04 -21.68
CA MET A 261 13.03 13.41 -20.45
C MET A 261 14.46 13.92 -20.16
N THR A 262 14.57 15.15 -19.66
CA THR A 262 15.87 15.83 -19.43
C THR A 262 16.27 15.87 -17.96
N GLY A 263 15.45 15.37 -17.03
CA GLY A 263 15.75 15.30 -15.62
C GLY A 263 16.98 14.42 -15.33
N SER A 264 17.85 14.83 -14.38
CA SER A 264 18.93 13.96 -13.91
C SER A 264 18.36 12.85 -13.03
N VAL A 265 18.83 11.62 -13.25
CA VAL A 265 18.52 10.51 -12.34
C VAL A 265 19.24 10.75 -11.02
N PRO A 266 18.52 10.89 -9.88
CA PRO A 266 19.17 11.10 -8.59
C PRO A 266 19.93 9.84 -8.17
N THR A 267 21.14 10.03 -7.63
CA THR A 267 21.94 8.96 -7.03
C THR A 267 21.63 8.89 -5.52
N LEU A 268 21.14 7.76 -5.08
CA LEU A 268 20.85 7.54 -3.66
C LEU A 268 22.10 7.04 -2.91
N PRO A 269 22.22 7.36 -1.61
CA PRO A 269 23.37 6.95 -0.80
C PRO A 269 23.42 5.42 -0.67
N SER A 270 24.66 4.90 -0.68
CA SER A 270 24.97 3.49 -0.45
C SER A 270 25.71 3.32 0.87
N GLY A 271 25.84 2.08 1.37
CA GLY A 271 26.53 1.80 2.63
C GLY A 271 25.75 2.24 3.89
N LEU A 272 24.42 2.41 3.77
CA LEU A 272 23.56 2.76 4.90
C LEU A 272 23.52 1.63 5.94
N PRO A 273 23.45 1.95 7.25
CA PRO A 273 23.23 0.93 8.28
C PRO A 273 21.90 0.19 8.06
N SER A 274 21.86 -1.08 8.39
CA SER A 274 20.63 -1.90 8.25
C SER A 274 19.46 -1.40 9.10
N ASP A 275 19.75 -0.62 10.14
CA ASP A 275 18.74 0.00 11.04
C ASP A 275 17.78 0.97 10.31
N VAL A 276 18.15 1.44 9.11
CA VAL A 276 17.25 2.25 8.27
C VAL A 276 15.97 1.49 7.93
N LEU A 277 16.06 0.16 7.77
CA LEU A 277 14.91 -0.67 7.45
C LEU A 277 13.93 -0.82 8.63
N GLU A 278 14.39 -0.65 9.87
CA GLU A 278 13.51 -0.69 11.05
C GLU A 278 12.51 0.49 11.09
N LYS A 279 12.79 1.56 10.33
CA LYS A 279 11.87 2.71 10.20
C LYS A 279 10.74 2.47 9.22
N ARG A 280 10.83 1.45 8.39
CA ARG A 280 9.80 1.15 7.37
C ARG A 280 8.45 0.87 8.03
N PRO A 281 7.37 1.52 7.59
CA PRO A 281 6.05 1.35 8.19
C PRO A 281 5.50 -0.08 8.02
N ASP A 282 5.81 -0.78 6.93
CA ASP A 282 5.39 -2.17 6.70
C ASP A 282 6.05 -3.16 7.68
N ILE A 283 7.33 -2.97 8.02
CA ILE A 283 8.02 -3.79 9.03
C ILE A 283 7.44 -3.53 10.42
N ARG A 284 7.23 -2.27 10.78
CA ARG A 284 6.62 -1.88 12.05
C ARG A 284 5.18 -2.35 12.17
N ALA A 285 4.40 -2.35 11.09
CA ALA A 285 3.05 -2.91 11.06
C ALA A 285 3.06 -4.42 11.34
N ALA A 286 3.98 -5.15 10.70
CA ALA A 286 4.13 -6.59 10.93
C ALA A 286 4.58 -6.90 12.38
N GLU A 287 5.42 -6.06 12.98
CA GLU A 287 5.82 -6.17 14.40
C GLU A 287 4.61 -5.93 15.32
N ALA A 288 3.81 -4.90 15.08
CA ALA A 288 2.59 -4.62 15.84
C ALA A 288 1.55 -5.77 15.74
N GLU A 289 1.42 -6.41 14.57
CA GLU A 289 0.58 -7.60 14.41
C GLU A 289 1.13 -8.82 15.18
N LEU A 290 2.45 -8.96 15.27
CA LEU A 290 3.08 -9.99 16.10
C LEU A 290 2.80 -9.74 17.58
N GLU A 291 2.90 -8.49 18.04
CA GLU A 291 2.55 -8.09 19.41
C GLU A 291 1.07 -8.36 19.71
N ALA A 292 0.16 -8.03 18.80
CA ALA A 292 -1.26 -8.33 18.92
C ALA A 292 -1.50 -9.84 19.12
N SER A 293 -0.80 -10.69 18.38
CA SER A 293 -0.91 -12.15 18.48
C SER A 293 -0.42 -12.70 19.83
N ALA A 294 0.57 -12.05 20.44
CA ALA A 294 1.04 -12.39 21.78
C ALA A 294 -0.04 -12.05 22.83
N GLY A 295 -0.73 -10.93 22.68
CA GLY A 295 -1.90 -10.58 23.48
C GLY A 295 -3.04 -11.61 23.35
N ASP A 296 -3.39 -12.02 22.11
CA ASP A 296 -4.39 -13.07 21.88
C ASP A 296 -4.03 -14.40 22.57
N MET A 297 -2.75 -14.74 22.59
CA MET A 297 -2.29 -15.92 23.32
C MET A 297 -2.45 -15.76 24.83
N GLY A 298 -2.21 -14.55 25.36
CA GLY A 298 -2.49 -14.21 26.76
C GLY A 298 -3.97 -14.39 27.10
N VAL A 299 -4.88 -13.93 26.25
CA VAL A 299 -6.34 -14.15 26.38
C VAL A 299 -6.66 -15.64 26.42
N ALA A 300 -6.17 -16.42 25.47
CA ALA A 300 -6.44 -17.85 25.39
C ALA A 300 -5.91 -18.63 26.61
N ARG A 301 -4.79 -18.19 27.20
CA ARG A 301 -4.27 -18.75 28.46
C ARG A 301 -5.14 -18.35 29.64
N ALA A 302 -5.60 -17.10 29.70
CA ALA A 302 -6.47 -16.61 30.77
C ALA A 302 -7.80 -17.37 30.84
N GLU A 303 -8.35 -17.82 29.72
CA GLU A 303 -9.56 -18.65 29.64
C GLU A 303 -9.45 -20.03 30.36
N LEU A 304 -8.24 -20.48 30.68
CA LEU A 304 -8.03 -21.71 31.44
C LEU A 304 -8.27 -21.53 32.95
N PHE A 305 -8.31 -20.31 33.45
CA PHE A 305 -8.42 -19.95 34.84
C PHE A 305 -9.87 -19.63 35.24
N PRO A 306 -10.20 -19.56 36.57
CA PRO A 306 -11.54 -19.22 37.03
C PRO A 306 -11.95 -17.79 36.64
N SER A 307 -13.15 -17.58 36.09
CA SER A 307 -13.75 -16.26 36.00
C SER A 307 -14.47 -15.88 37.29
N ILE A 308 -14.38 -14.61 37.68
CA ILE A 308 -15.06 -14.07 38.86
C ILE A 308 -15.96 -12.93 38.39
N SER A 309 -17.27 -13.15 38.50
CA SER A 309 -18.29 -12.17 38.12
C SER A 309 -18.99 -11.59 39.36
N LEU A 310 -19.23 -10.29 39.29
CA LEU A 310 -20.03 -9.54 40.24
C LEU A 310 -21.27 -9.03 39.55
N THR A 311 -22.45 -9.22 40.16
CA THR A 311 -23.70 -8.70 39.64
C THR A 311 -24.47 -7.99 40.74
N GLY A 312 -25.14 -6.90 40.37
CA GLY A 312 -26.04 -6.18 41.26
C GLY A 312 -27.32 -5.81 40.52
N VAL A 313 -28.45 -5.91 41.15
CA VAL A 313 -29.72 -5.46 40.56
C VAL A 313 -30.46 -4.67 41.63
N PHE A 314 -31.04 -3.56 41.24
CA PHE A 314 -31.94 -2.77 42.05
C PHE A 314 -33.17 -2.44 41.20
N GLY A 315 -34.39 -2.63 41.77
CA GLY A 315 -35.59 -2.37 40.98
C GLY A 315 -36.89 -2.58 41.78
N TRP A 316 -37.94 -2.77 41.02
CA TRP A 316 -39.29 -3.01 41.50
C TRP A 316 -39.93 -4.15 40.70
N ALA A 317 -40.67 -5.01 41.38
CA ALA A 317 -41.47 -6.06 40.76
C ALA A 317 -42.86 -6.14 41.38
N SER A 318 -43.94 -6.18 40.58
CA SER A 318 -45.32 -6.20 41.05
C SER A 318 -46.21 -7.07 40.16
N LEU A 319 -47.32 -7.57 40.78
CA LEU A 319 -48.39 -8.26 40.04
C LEU A 319 -49.39 -7.30 39.40
N GLU A 320 -49.41 -6.04 39.81
CA GLU A 320 -50.29 -4.98 39.32
C GLU A 320 -49.46 -3.78 38.87
N LEU A 321 -49.74 -3.21 37.71
CA LEU A 321 -48.94 -2.14 37.13
C LEU A 321 -48.99 -0.86 37.98
N GLU A 322 -50.16 -0.58 38.62
CA GLU A 322 -50.36 0.62 39.43
C GLU A 322 -49.50 0.63 40.70
N ASP A 323 -49.12 -0.55 41.20
CA ASP A 323 -48.34 -0.73 42.42
C ASP A 323 -46.84 -0.89 42.16
N LEU A 324 -46.40 -0.88 40.88
CA LEU A 324 -45.03 -1.22 40.51
C LEU A 324 -43.98 -0.42 41.32
N PHE A 325 -44.14 0.88 41.42
CA PHE A 325 -43.17 1.75 42.11
C PHE A 325 -43.49 2.00 43.57
N SER A 326 -44.33 1.17 44.21
CA SER A 326 -44.61 1.27 45.62
C SER A 326 -43.49 0.63 46.47
N ALA A 327 -43.24 1.17 47.67
CA ALA A 327 -42.13 0.75 48.52
C ALA A 327 -42.14 -0.77 48.86
N PRO A 328 -43.29 -1.46 49.02
CA PRO A 328 -43.29 -2.91 49.27
C PRO A 328 -42.81 -3.78 48.11
N ASN A 329 -42.76 -3.21 46.91
CA ASN A 329 -42.35 -3.89 45.68
C ASN A 329 -40.90 -3.60 45.26
N GLU A 330 -40.15 -2.86 46.08
CA GLU A 330 -38.71 -2.62 45.91
C GLU A 330 -37.94 -3.91 46.17
N GLU A 331 -37.02 -4.23 45.28
CA GLU A 331 -36.11 -5.37 45.41
C GLU A 331 -34.67 -5.01 45.01
N TRP A 332 -33.73 -5.63 45.66
CA TRP A 332 -32.32 -5.56 45.28
C TRP A 332 -31.63 -6.88 45.52
N SER A 333 -30.62 -7.14 44.74
CA SER A 333 -29.72 -8.27 44.91
C SER A 333 -28.28 -7.91 44.59
N ALA A 334 -27.35 -8.52 45.32
CA ALA A 334 -25.93 -8.45 45.01
C ALA A 334 -25.36 -9.87 45.08
N ALA A 335 -24.66 -10.28 44.03
CA ALA A 335 -24.10 -11.62 43.93
C ALA A 335 -22.67 -11.59 43.38
N GLY A 336 -21.84 -12.52 43.88
CA GLY A 336 -20.53 -12.84 43.30
C GLY A 336 -20.50 -14.31 42.95
N ALA A 337 -20.00 -14.64 41.77
CA ALA A 337 -19.88 -16.00 41.29
C ALA A 337 -18.45 -16.30 40.83
N ILE A 338 -17.97 -17.51 41.13
CA ILE A 338 -16.69 -18.03 40.63
C ILE A 338 -17.00 -19.26 39.76
N LEU A 339 -16.54 -19.22 38.50
CA LEU A 339 -16.72 -20.33 37.57
C LEU A 339 -15.34 -20.83 37.10
N GLN A 340 -14.96 -22.05 37.50
CA GLN A 340 -13.75 -22.71 37.01
C GLN A 340 -14.12 -23.75 35.95
N PRO A 341 -13.63 -23.60 34.70
CA PRO A 341 -13.80 -24.63 33.67
C PRO A 341 -12.95 -25.87 34.02
N VAL A 342 -13.61 -27.02 34.30
CA VAL A 342 -12.90 -28.27 34.63
C VAL A 342 -12.79 -29.19 33.43
N PHE A 343 -13.89 -29.34 32.66
CA PHE A 343 -13.90 -30.21 31.50
C PHE A 343 -14.77 -29.63 30.38
N TYR A 344 -14.15 -29.30 29.26
CA TYR A 344 -14.78 -28.77 28.05
C TYR A 344 -14.36 -29.57 26.79
N GLY A 345 -14.13 -30.89 26.92
CA GLY A 345 -13.79 -31.75 25.80
C GLY A 345 -12.51 -31.33 25.05
N GLY A 346 -11.56 -30.67 25.75
CA GLY A 346 -10.31 -30.18 25.13
C GLY A 346 -10.40 -28.81 24.43
N ARG A 347 -11.60 -28.17 24.38
CA ARG A 347 -11.81 -26.90 23.64
C ARG A 347 -10.84 -25.80 24.06
N LEU A 348 -10.68 -25.53 25.35
CA LEU A 348 -9.81 -24.44 25.84
C LEU A 348 -8.34 -24.68 25.49
N ARG A 349 -7.85 -25.92 25.66
CA ARG A 349 -6.49 -26.29 25.28
C ARG A 349 -6.29 -26.18 23.77
N ALA A 350 -7.29 -26.48 22.94
CA ALA A 350 -7.26 -26.28 21.52
C ALA A 350 -7.24 -24.78 21.17
N GLY A 351 -7.94 -23.94 21.94
CA GLY A 351 -7.87 -22.47 21.84
C GLY A 351 -6.44 -21.96 22.02
N VAL A 352 -5.74 -22.40 23.05
CA VAL A 352 -4.33 -22.02 23.29
C VAL A 352 -3.44 -22.48 22.10
N ARG A 353 -3.59 -23.74 21.62
CA ARG A 353 -2.81 -24.21 20.48
C ARG A 353 -3.10 -23.40 19.20
N ARG A 354 -4.35 -22.98 18.98
CA ARG A 354 -4.72 -22.12 17.87
C ARG A 354 -4.03 -20.74 17.97
N ALA A 355 -4.05 -20.13 19.15
CA ALA A 355 -3.39 -18.84 19.37
C ALA A 355 -1.88 -18.95 19.21
N ASP A 356 -1.25 -20.04 19.68
CA ASP A 356 0.18 -20.28 19.46
C ASP A 356 0.52 -20.44 17.97
N ALA A 357 -0.28 -21.22 17.24
CA ALA A 357 -0.08 -21.37 15.79
C ALA A 357 -0.24 -20.04 15.04
N LEU A 358 -1.19 -19.18 15.45
CA LEU A 358 -1.35 -17.84 14.88
C LEU A 358 -0.11 -16.97 15.18
N ARG A 359 0.42 -17.01 16.39
CA ARG A 359 1.66 -16.30 16.76
C ARG A 359 2.84 -16.77 15.90
N GLN A 360 2.99 -18.09 15.69
CA GLN A 360 4.03 -18.64 14.81
C GLN A 360 3.85 -18.17 13.36
N GLN A 361 2.62 -18.08 12.88
CA GLN A 361 2.31 -17.51 11.56
C GLN A 361 2.76 -16.05 11.48
N ARG A 362 2.37 -15.18 12.44
CA ARG A 362 2.76 -13.77 12.47
C ARG A 362 4.28 -13.57 12.56
N ARG A 363 4.95 -14.43 13.32
CA ARG A 363 6.43 -14.46 13.38
C ARG A 363 7.07 -14.75 12.01
N ALA A 364 6.51 -15.70 11.27
CA ALA A 364 6.99 -16.02 9.91
C ALA A 364 6.67 -14.90 8.90
N GLU A 365 5.52 -14.25 9.04
CA GLU A 365 5.11 -13.09 8.23
C GLU A 365 6.04 -11.90 8.47
N TYR A 366 6.36 -11.57 9.71
CA TYR A 366 7.35 -10.55 10.05
C TYR A 366 8.72 -10.85 9.39
N ALA A 367 9.24 -12.07 9.56
CA ALA A 367 10.50 -12.48 8.94
C ALA A 367 10.48 -12.32 7.42
N ARG A 368 9.37 -12.68 6.77
CA ARG A 368 9.19 -12.52 5.32
C ARG A 368 9.18 -11.05 4.92
N THR A 369 8.51 -10.17 5.67
CA THR A 369 8.48 -8.72 5.39
C THR A 369 9.90 -8.15 5.44
N VAL A 370 10.67 -8.47 6.48
CA VAL A 370 12.07 -8.04 6.60
C VAL A 370 12.93 -8.56 5.43
N GLN A 371 12.80 -9.85 5.07
CA GLN A 371 13.54 -10.42 3.93
C GLN A 371 13.17 -9.74 2.60
N THR A 372 11.88 -9.40 2.42
CA THR A 372 11.40 -8.69 1.23
C THR A 372 11.99 -7.28 1.17
N ALA A 373 12.00 -6.55 2.29
CA ALA A 373 12.59 -5.23 2.37
C ALA A 373 14.09 -5.23 2.03
N PHE A 374 14.85 -6.19 2.54
CA PHE A 374 16.26 -6.35 2.18
C PHE A 374 16.45 -6.64 0.70
N ARG A 375 15.66 -7.54 0.12
CA ARG A 375 15.70 -7.83 -1.31
C ARG A 375 15.46 -6.57 -2.15
N GLU A 376 14.42 -5.78 -1.80
CA GLU A 376 14.09 -4.55 -2.52
C GLU A 376 15.25 -3.55 -2.52
N VAL A 377 15.93 -3.39 -1.38
CA VAL A 377 17.11 -2.54 -1.31
C VAL A 377 18.27 -3.09 -2.17
N PHE A 378 18.54 -4.40 -2.11
CA PHE A 378 19.60 -5.00 -2.92
C PHE A 378 19.32 -4.87 -4.42
N ASP A 379 18.08 -5.16 -4.83
CA ASP A 379 17.66 -5.01 -6.22
C ASP A 379 17.80 -3.55 -6.69
N GLY A 380 17.39 -2.59 -5.87
CA GLY A 380 17.48 -1.17 -6.16
C GLY A 380 18.93 -0.66 -6.26
N LEU A 381 19.81 -1.04 -5.33
CA LEU A 381 21.24 -0.68 -5.35
C LEU A 381 21.96 -1.27 -6.57
N GLN A 382 21.69 -2.56 -6.88
CA GLN A 382 22.24 -3.18 -8.07
C GLN A 382 21.69 -2.55 -9.34
N GLY A 383 20.39 -2.23 -9.35
CA GLY A 383 19.72 -1.53 -10.43
C GLY A 383 20.34 -0.16 -10.70
N GLN A 384 20.61 0.64 -9.67
CA GLN A 384 21.21 1.98 -9.80
C GLN A 384 22.51 1.94 -10.61
N ASN A 385 23.43 1.03 -10.30
CA ASN A 385 24.71 0.90 -11.00
C ASN A 385 24.54 0.40 -12.44
N SER A 386 23.73 -0.64 -12.62
CA SER A 386 23.53 -1.28 -13.92
C SER A 386 22.79 -0.37 -14.90
N LEU A 387 21.72 0.28 -14.44
CA LEU A 387 20.91 1.17 -15.28
C LEU A 387 21.66 2.45 -15.64
N HIS A 388 22.50 2.99 -14.75
CA HIS A 388 23.39 4.10 -15.08
C HIS A 388 24.40 3.73 -16.19
N ALA A 389 24.98 2.53 -16.12
CA ALA A 389 25.90 2.04 -17.16
C ALA A 389 25.16 1.82 -18.51
N ILE A 390 23.94 1.27 -18.47
CA ILE A 390 23.08 1.08 -19.64
C ILE A 390 22.75 2.43 -20.28
N GLU A 391 22.29 3.42 -19.50
CA GLU A 391 21.96 4.76 -19.98
C GLU A 391 23.18 5.47 -20.59
N THR A 392 24.35 5.36 -19.94
CA THR A 392 25.60 5.90 -20.46
C THR A 392 25.94 5.28 -21.83
N SER A 393 25.82 3.96 -21.95
CA SER A 393 26.09 3.25 -23.23
C SER A 393 25.06 3.62 -24.30
N ALA A 394 23.77 3.69 -23.97
CA ALA A 394 22.71 4.10 -24.87
C ALA A 394 22.89 5.56 -25.36
N THR A 395 23.34 6.43 -24.47
CA THR A 395 23.67 7.83 -24.85
C THR A 395 24.87 7.91 -25.83
N GLN A 396 25.88 7.06 -25.62
CA GLN A 396 27.03 6.99 -26.55
C GLN A 396 26.61 6.45 -27.91
N GLU A 397 25.76 5.42 -27.93
CA GLU A 397 25.21 4.84 -29.16
C GLU A 397 24.36 5.86 -29.92
N GLU A 398 23.46 6.57 -29.22
CA GLU A 398 22.62 7.63 -29.82
C GLU A 398 23.47 8.72 -30.48
N ARG A 399 24.51 9.21 -29.80
CA ARG A 399 25.42 10.22 -30.36
C ARG A 399 26.17 9.71 -31.58
N ALA A 400 26.65 8.46 -31.55
CA ALA A 400 27.38 7.85 -32.66
C ALA A 400 26.49 7.65 -33.89
N LEU A 401 25.27 7.12 -33.69
CA LEU A 401 24.30 6.91 -34.77
C LEU A 401 23.70 8.22 -35.26
N GLY A 402 23.53 9.24 -34.44
CA GLY A 402 23.15 10.58 -34.86
C GLY A 402 24.18 11.17 -35.80
N ARG A 403 25.47 11.08 -35.45
CA ARG A 403 26.54 11.53 -36.34
C ARG A 403 26.66 10.71 -37.63
N ALA A 404 26.49 9.39 -37.56
CA ALA A 404 26.45 8.51 -38.73
C ALA A 404 25.30 8.88 -39.68
N THR A 405 24.13 9.21 -39.13
CA THR A 405 22.95 9.64 -39.92
C THR A 405 23.23 10.94 -40.65
N GLU A 406 23.81 11.96 -39.98
CA GLU A 406 24.22 13.21 -40.65
C GLU A 406 25.18 12.99 -41.81
N LEU A 407 26.18 12.12 -41.61
CA LEU A 407 27.15 11.79 -42.67
C LEU A 407 26.52 10.99 -43.80
N ALA A 408 25.64 10.06 -43.50
CA ALA A 408 24.91 9.27 -44.50
C ALA A 408 23.99 10.17 -45.34
N GLU A 409 23.35 11.16 -44.77
CA GLU A 409 22.52 12.14 -45.49
C GLU A 409 23.35 12.98 -46.47
N LEU A 410 24.54 13.43 -46.08
CA LEU A 410 25.47 14.16 -46.98
C LEU A 410 25.91 13.26 -48.14
N ARG A 411 26.37 12.03 -47.86
CA ARG A 411 26.83 11.08 -48.89
C ARG A 411 25.72 10.69 -49.87
N TYR A 412 24.48 10.52 -49.36
CA TYR A 412 23.33 10.25 -50.21
C TYR A 412 23.02 11.42 -51.16
N LYS A 413 23.13 12.68 -50.69
CA LYS A 413 22.95 13.87 -51.52
C LYS A 413 24.02 13.99 -52.59
N GLU A 414 25.24 13.52 -52.33
CA GLU A 414 26.36 13.47 -53.27
C GLU A 414 26.30 12.26 -54.22
N GLY A 415 25.38 11.29 -53.96
CA GLY A 415 25.22 10.08 -54.77
C GLY A 415 26.19 8.95 -54.42
N ASP A 416 26.92 9.07 -53.32
CA ASP A 416 27.96 8.12 -52.88
C ASP A 416 27.39 6.85 -52.23
N ILE A 417 26.18 6.92 -51.72
CA ILE A 417 25.48 5.78 -51.11
C ILE A 417 24.06 5.65 -51.62
N SER A 418 23.53 4.44 -51.53
CA SER A 418 22.15 4.16 -51.94
C SER A 418 21.15 4.70 -50.89
N TYR A 419 19.90 4.93 -51.33
CA TYR A 419 18.80 5.27 -50.41
C TYR A 419 18.57 4.20 -49.35
N LEU A 420 18.84 2.94 -49.68
CA LEU A 420 18.67 1.80 -48.73
C LEU A 420 19.68 1.89 -47.57
N GLU A 421 20.94 2.25 -47.87
CA GLU A 421 21.96 2.43 -46.82
C GLU A 421 21.59 3.61 -45.90
N LEU A 422 21.09 4.70 -46.46
CA LEU A 422 20.58 5.82 -45.64
C LEU A 422 19.38 5.41 -44.77
N LEU A 423 18.44 4.62 -45.29
CA LEU A 423 17.28 4.13 -44.56
C LEU A 423 17.69 3.24 -43.36
N ASP A 424 18.66 2.37 -43.57
CA ASP A 424 19.15 1.48 -42.52
C ASP A 424 19.73 2.27 -41.33
N VAL A 425 20.60 3.25 -41.62
CA VAL A 425 21.18 4.13 -40.59
C VAL A 425 20.10 4.95 -39.86
N ARG A 426 19.13 5.51 -40.58
CA ARG A 426 18.02 6.28 -40.01
C ARG A 426 17.11 5.40 -39.13
N ARG A 427 16.88 4.14 -39.51
CA ARG A 427 16.08 3.20 -38.71
C ARG A 427 16.80 2.87 -37.41
N ASP A 428 18.09 2.59 -37.48
CA ASP A 428 18.91 2.25 -36.31
C ASP A 428 19.00 3.45 -35.35
N TYR A 429 19.18 4.66 -35.87
CA TYR A 429 19.17 5.89 -35.07
C TYR A 429 17.81 6.10 -34.33
N TYR A 430 16.69 5.98 -35.08
CA TYR A 430 15.36 6.08 -34.49
C TYR A 430 15.15 5.04 -33.37
N GLN A 431 15.52 3.78 -33.60
CA GLN A 431 15.37 2.72 -32.56
C GLN A 431 16.21 3.03 -31.32
N THR A 432 17.42 3.53 -31.50
CA THR A 432 18.29 3.93 -30.39
C THR A 432 17.70 5.08 -29.57
N GLN A 433 17.07 6.07 -30.22
CA GLN A 433 16.37 7.15 -29.52
C GLN A 433 15.21 6.61 -28.66
N ILE A 434 14.42 5.67 -29.19
CA ILE A 434 13.33 5.01 -28.42
C ILE A 434 13.88 4.21 -27.24
N ASN A 435 15.01 3.50 -27.45
CA ASN A 435 15.66 2.73 -26.41
C ASN A 435 16.24 3.64 -25.31
N LEU A 436 16.85 4.76 -25.66
CA LEU A 436 17.39 5.73 -24.71
C LEU A 436 16.30 6.30 -23.79
N ILE A 437 15.15 6.68 -24.36
CA ILE A 437 13.97 7.13 -23.58
C ILE A 437 13.55 6.04 -22.58
N SER A 438 13.52 4.78 -23.02
CA SER A 438 13.17 3.66 -22.16
C SER A 438 14.19 3.43 -21.04
N SER A 439 15.49 3.47 -21.35
CA SER A 439 16.57 3.31 -20.38
C SER A 439 16.56 4.41 -19.31
N HIS A 440 16.30 5.66 -19.71
CA HIS A 440 16.18 6.78 -18.78
C HIS A 440 14.97 6.62 -17.84
N ARG A 441 13.79 6.24 -18.38
CA ARG A 441 12.61 5.91 -17.56
C ARG A 441 12.92 4.80 -16.55
N ASP A 442 13.60 3.74 -16.97
CA ASP A 442 13.93 2.61 -16.09
C ASP A 442 14.87 3.03 -14.97
N ALA A 443 15.82 3.92 -15.24
CA ALA A 443 16.71 4.49 -14.23
C ALA A 443 15.93 5.36 -13.22
N LEU A 444 15.00 6.21 -13.68
CA LEU A 444 14.13 7.01 -12.82
C LEU A 444 13.22 6.13 -11.96
N THR A 445 12.64 5.09 -12.56
CA THR A 445 11.78 4.13 -11.83
C THR A 445 12.57 3.39 -10.75
N ASN A 446 13.79 2.96 -11.04
CA ASN A 446 14.65 2.32 -10.04
C ASN A 446 15.02 3.28 -8.90
N ALA A 447 15.22 4.57 -9.17
CA ALA A 447 15.46 5.55 -8.12
C ALA A 447 14.23 5.71 -7.19
N VAL A 448 13.00 5.69 -7.75
CA VAL A 448 11.76 5.62 -6.97
C VAL A 448 11.75 4.37 -6.10
N ASP A 449 11.95 3.19 -6.69
CA ASP A 449 11.88 1.91 -5.98
C ASP A 449 12.91 1.83 -4.85
N LEU A 450 14.12 2.31 -5.09
CA LEU A 450 15.17 2.35 -4.06
C LEU A 450 14.84 3.35 -2.93
N ALA A 451 14.29 4.52 -3.24
CA ALA A 451 13.86 5.49 -2.23
C ALA A 451 12.80 4.89 -1.30
N LEU A 452 11.78 4.23 -1.87
CA LEU A 452 10.74 3.55 -1.10
C LEU A 452 11.30 2.40 -0.27
N ALA A 453 12.20 1.60 -0.86
CA ALA A 453 12.84 0.48 -0.17
C ALA A 453 13.68 0.91 1.03
N LEU A 454 14.27 2.11 0.98
CA LEU A 454 15.01 2.72 2.09
C LEU A 454 14.12 3.35 3.17
N GLY A 455 12.79 3.25 3.05
CA GLY A 455 11.86 3.82 4.03
C GLY A 455 11.80 5.34 3.96
N ALA A 456 11.76 5.88 2.74
CA ALA A 456 11.63 7.31 2.49
C ALA A 456 10.41 7.92 3.18
N ASP A 457 10.54 9.17 3.62
CA ASP A 457 9.46 9.92 4.26
C ASP A 457 8.58 10.65 3.23
N ILE A 458 7.30 10.78 3.53
CA ILE A 458 6.30 11.47 2.71
C ILE A 458 6.00 12.90 3.17
N GLY A 459 6.71 13.37 4.22
CA GLY A 459 6.45 14.65 4.85
C GLY A 459 5.15 14.67 5.66
N ASP A 460 4.77 15.86 6.11
CA ASP A 460 3.49 16.08 6.79
C ASP A 460 2.33 15.83 5.81
N ALA A 461 1.87 14.57 5.72
CA ALA A 461 0.69 14.24 4.95
C ALA A 461 -0.53 15.00 5.52
N PRO A 462 -1.40 15.59 4.68
CA PRO A 462 -2.56 16.32 5.17
C PRO A 462 -3.42 15.43 6.07
N GLU A 463 -3.53 15.80 7.34
CA GLU A 463 -4.48 15.21 8.28
C GLU A 463 -5.90 15.49 7.76
N ARG A 464 -6.66 14.45 7.41
CA ARG A 464 -8.10 14.51 7.13
C ARG A 464 -8.86 13.57 8.03
#